data_e955a74eaa0e252b67c21b9d9b4f3e14
#
_entry.id   e955a74eaa0e252b67c21b9d9b4f3e14
#
_cell.length_a   1.000
_cell.length_b   1.000
_cell.length_c   1.000
_cell.angle_alpha   90.00
_cell.angle_beta   90.00
_cell.angle_gamma   90.00
#
_symmetry.space_group_name_H-M   'P 1'
#
loop_
_entity.id
_entity.type
_entity.pdbx_description
1 polymer ?
#
loop_
_entity_poly.entity_id
_entity_poly.type
_entity_poly.pdbx_seq_one_letter_code
_entity_poly.pdbx_strand_id
1 'polypeptide(L)'
;MISIKDDFQTQTLQSTLLTFDIKEAPKEEDKRSHTSSFYVKKERKAIGFAILAQFIWAVGVVLIRIGTKCTHFSPNSYSMWRSLFMSIVTYLSVRQKGLYLTPFSEVKRKTWFIVRTAGNYFCFLFYIIALLYLRTSTTSCLAAATPFVIIILSVWLLKEAFYMRYLIGIIVCFLGSAMIVLNEKHGSSASTEEKTDVSNIIIGLLFVSCHVVLCGLITFAQKLMVIDGLTTEIQVFYTGFTNWILGIIFCFVEGNFGMNLWMIIVTFGNALVFYFGQMFTDLALKNMDVSKFSPTSYVQTLFVFLFSLMIFGEKFYFTDIVGSFLIVSFHLYNAYKPIRSSGSNK
;
A
#
# COMPACT_ATOMS: atom_id res chain seq x y z
N MET A 1 -4.80 -4.56 50.41
CA MET A 1 -3.76 -5.43 49.82
C MET A 1 -3.44 -4.91 48.41
N ILE A 2 -3.11 -3.63 48.30
CA ILE A 2 -2.73 -2.91 47.08
C ILE A 2 -1.69 -1.89 47.55
N SER A 3 -0.43 -2.18 47.40
CA SER A 3 0.71 -1.22 47.49
C SER A 3 2.03 -1.95 47.58
N ILE A 4 2.47 -2.67 46.52
CA ILE A 4 3.88 -3.20 46.43
C ILE A 4 4.33 -3.27 44.97
N LYS A 5 3.62 -2.71 43.99
CA LYS A 5 4.01 -2.78 42.59
C LYS A 5 4.62 -1.51 41.99
N ASP A 6 4.50 -0.38 42.65
CA ASP A 6 4.95 0.92 42.12
C ASP A 6 6.43 1.24 42.49
N ASP A 7 6.99 0.59 43.49
CA ASP A 7 8.37 0.88 43.94
C ASP A 7 9.47 0.19 43.08
N PHE A 8 9.14 -0.82 42.28
CA PHE A 8 10.15 -1.53 41.49
C PHE A 8 10.51 -0.86 40.16
N GLN A 9 9.62 -0.02 39.62
CA GLN A 9 9.91 0.70 38.37
C GLN A 9 10.67 2.01 38.61
N THR A 10 10.57 2.59 39.78
CA THR A 10 11.25 3.86 40.10
C THR A 10 12.73 3.67 40.43
N GLN A 11 13.10 2.54 40.98
CA GLN A 11 14.51 2.24 41.31
C GLN A 11 15.36 1.88 40.09
N THR A 12 14.79 1.28 39.04
CA THR A 12 15.51 0.93 37.81
C THR A 12 15.78 2.16 36.91
N LEU A 13 14.99 3.22 37.05
CA LEU A 13 15.19 4.47 36.32
C LEU A 13 16.24 5.40 36.97
N GLN A 14 16.45 5.31 38.27
CA GLN A 14 17.44 6.13 38.95
C GLN A 14 18.87 5.58 38.87
N SER A 15 19.06 4.27 38.69
CA SER A 15 20.42 3.69 38.53
C SER A 15 21.03 3.87 37.15
N THR A 16 20.24 4.23 36.14
CA THR A 16 20.69 4.46 34.75
C THR A 16 21.07 5.93 34.49
N LEU A 17 20.85 6.82 35.46
CA LEU A 17 21.07 8.27 35.29
C LEU A 17 22.37 8.79 35.94
N LEU A 18 23.20 7.97 36.56
CA LEU A 18 24.35 8.40 37.34
C LEU A 18 25.75 8.13 36.77
N THR A 19 25.84 7.78 35.47
CA THR A 19 27.16 7.72 34.79
C THR A 19 27.14 8.42 33.45
N PHE A 20 26.80 9.71 33.43
CA PHE A 20 27.16 10.56 32.28
C PHE A 20 28.35 11.46 32.68
N ASP A 21 29.54 11.02 32.29
CA ASP A 21 30.73 11.86 32.23
C ASP A 21 30.41 13.18 31.51
N ILE A 22 30.72 14.28 32.18
CA ILE A 22 30.66 15.62 31.59
C ILE A 22 31.77 15.73 30.56
N LYS A 23 31.53 15.21 29.35
CA LYS A 23 32.25 15.61 28.17
C LYS A 23 31.67 16.91 27.65
N GLU A 24 32.55 17.87 27.40
CA GLU A 24 32.25 19.21 26.86
C GLU A 24 31.07 19.23 25.90
N ALA A 25 30.10 20.14 26.15
CA ALA A 25 28.91 20.30 25.30
C ALA A 25 29.35 20.60 23.86
N PRO A 26 29.02 19.76 22.89
CA PRO A 26 29.37 20.00 21.49
C PRO A 26 28.75 21.32 21.03
N LYS A 27 29.54 22.13 20.29
CA LYS A 27 29.12 23.43 19.73
C LYS A 27 27.77 23.25 18.98
N GLU A 28 26.88 24.23 19.07
CA GLU A 28 25.52 24.19 18.50
C GLU A 28 25.47 23.84 16.98
N GLU A 29 26.53 24.20 16.23
CA GLU A 29 26.67 23.84 14.81
C GLU A 29 26.84 22.32 14.58
N ASP A 30 27.58 21.67 15.48
CA ASP A 30 27.82 20.22 15.39
C ASP A 30 26.53 19.41 15.72
N LYS A 31 25.69 19.92 16.63
CA LYS A 31 24.37 19.35 16.92
C LYS A 31 23.41 19.48 15.72
N ARG A 32 23.43 20.61 14.99
CA ARG A 32 22.61 20.83 13.80
C ARG A 32 23.02 19.92 12.63
N SER A 33 24.30 19.71 12.40
CA SER A 33 24.83 18.85 11.34
C SER A 33 24.53 17.37 11.62
N HIS A 34 24.70 16.91 12.86
CA HIS A 34 24.38 15.55 13.28
C HIS A 34 22.87 15.25 13.20
N THR A 35 22.03 16.21 13.61
CA THR A 35 20.58 16.08 13.55
C THR A 35 20.09 16.02 12.10
N SER A 36 20.62 16.87 11.21
CA SER A 36 20.26 16.87 9.79
C SER A 36 20.67 15.56 9.08
N SER A 37 21.87 15.04 9.37
CA SER A 37 22.35 13.76 8.84
C SER A 37 21.49 12.57 9.29
N PHE A 38 21.04 12.56 10.54
CA PHE A 38 20.17 11.54 11.09
C PHE A 38 18.79 11.51 10.40
N TYR A 39 18.16 12.69 10.21
CA TYR A 39 16.87 12.79 9.50
C TYR A 39 16.97 12.33 8.04
N VAL A 40 18.01 12.72 7.32
CA VAL A 40 18.26 12.30 5.93
C VAL A 40 18.43 10.77 5.84
N LYS A 41 19.17 10.17 6.78
CA LYS A 41 19.38 8.72 6.82
C LYS A 41 18.06 7.96 7.10
N LYS A 42 17.23 8.51 7.98
CA LYS A 42 15.90 7.95 8.32
C LYS A 42 14.94 8.02 7.12
N GLU A 43 14.91 9.14 6.42
CA GLU A 43 14.09 9.34 5.23
C GLU A 43 14.52 8.42 4.07
N ARG A 44 15.83 8.25 3.83
CA ARG A 44 16.34 7.30 2.83
C ARG A 44 15.92 5.85 3.12
N LYS A 45 15.97 5.42 4.38
CA LYS A 45 15.47 4.10 4.79
C LYS A 45 13.96 3.96 4.53
N ALA A 46 13.18 4.99 4.81
CA ALA A 46 11.74 4.99 4.55
C ALA A 46 11.41 4.87 3.07
N ILE A 47 12.17 5.54 2.19
CA ILE A 47 12.04 5.39 0.73
C ILE A 47 12.37 3.94 0.30
N GLY A 48 13.42 3.34 0.86
CA GLY A 48 13.76 1.94 0.60
C GLY A 48 12.63 0.98 0.99
N PHE A 49 12.01 1.17 2.15
CA PHE A 49 10.83 0.39 2.57
C PHE A 49 9.63 0.65 1.67
N ALA A 50 9.42 1.89 1.22
CA ALA A 50 8.34 2.20 0.30
C ALA A 50 8.52 1.47 -1.05
N ILE A 51 9.73 1.47 -1.64
CA ILE A 51 10.01 0.76 -2.89
C ILE A 51 9.83 -0.76 -2.71
N LEU A 52 10.31 -1.32 -1.60
CA LEU A 52 10.14 -2.74 -1.31
C LEU A 52 8.66 -3.11 -1.14
N ALA A 53 7.87 -2.26 -0.49
CA ALA A 53 6.43 -2.43 -0.40
C ALA A 53 5.79 -2.48 -1.79
N GLN A 54 6.16 -1.58 -2.70
CA GLN A 54 5.61 -1.55 -4.05
C GLN A 54 5.99 -2.78 -4.89
N PHE A 55 7.21 -3.31 -4.71
CA PHE A 55 7.62 -4.58 -5.30
C PHE A 55 6.73 -5.73 -4.84
N ILE A 56 6.51 -5.83 -3.52
CA ILE A 56 5.66 -6.87 -2.92
C ILE A 56 4.22 -6.74 -3.41
N TRP A 57 3.68 -5.52 -3.48
CA TRP A 57 2.34 -5.27 -4.03
C TRP A 57 2.24 -5.68 -5.50
N ALA A 58 3.28 -5.47 -6.31
CA ALA A 58 3.31 -5.91 -7.70
C ALA A 58 3.24 -7.45 -7.82
N VAL A 59 3.95 -8.17 -6.95
CA VAL A 59 3.82 -9.65 -6.85
C VAL A 59 2.37 -10.04 -6.53
N GLY A 60 1.72 -9.31 -5.63
CA GLY A 60 0.31 -9.52 -5.29
C GLY A 60 -0.62 -9.38 -6.49
N VAL A 61 -0.42 -8.37 -7.34
CA VAL A 61 -1.20 -8.17 -8.58
C VAL A 61 -1.02 -9.35 -9.54
N VAL A 62 0.20 -9.84 -9.69
CA VAL A 62 0.49 -11.04 -10.53
C VAL A 62 -0.23 -12.27 -10.00
N LEU A 63 -0.20 -12.51 -8.69
CA LEU A 63 -0.91 -13.63 -8.07
C LEU A 63 -2.42 -13.54 -8.28
N ILE A 64 -3.01 -12.35 -8.17
CA ILE A 64 -4.43 -12.14 -8.47
C ILE A 64 -4.73 -12.52 -9.93
N ARG A 65 -3.89 -12.07 -10.87
CA ARG A 65 -4.07 -12.37 -12.29
C ARG A 65 -3.93 -13.86 -12.60
N ILE A 66 -2.95 -14.53 -12.01
CA ILE A 66 -2.81 -16.00 -12.13
C ILE A 66 -4.08 -16.67 -11.57
N GLY A 67 -4.54 -16.25 -10.40
CA GLY A 67 -5.76 -16.78 -9.81
C GLY A 67 -6.99 -16.57 -10.68
N THR A 68 -7.21 -15.39 -11.25
CA THR A 68 -8.36 -15.08 -12.09
C THR A 68 -8.32 -15.77 -13.45
N LYS A 69 -7.14 -16.02 -14.03
CA LYS A 69 -7.00 -16.72 -15.32
C LYS A 69 -7.07 -18.23 -15.21
N CYS A 70 -6.47 -18.81 -14.18
CA CYS A 70 -6.36 -20.28 -14.03
C CYS A 70 -7.59 -20.92 -13.41
N THR A 71 -8.52 -20.11 -12.91
CA THR A 71 -9.62 -20.61 -12.11
C THR A 71 -10.86 -19.75 -12.39
N HIS A 72 -11.97 -20.39 -12.74
CA HIS A 72 -13.27 -19.72 -12.95
C HIS A 72 -13.91 -19.30 -11.60
N PHE A 73 -13.15 -18.57 -10.76
CA PHE A 73 -13.63 -18.15 -9.44
C PHE A 73 -14.39 -16.84 -9.49
N SER A 74 -15.38 -16.76 -8.59
CA SER A 74 -15.99 -15.48 -8.31
C SER A 74 -15.00 -14.57 -7.54
N PRO A 75 -15.01 -13.28 -7.82
CA PRO A 75 -14.23 -12.28 -7.08
C PRO A 75 -14.48 -12.34 -5.56
N ASN A 76 -15.71 -12.65 -5.15
CA ASN A 76 -16.12 -12.76 -3.76
C ASN A 76 -15.48 -13.97 -3.08
N SER A 77 -15.50 -15.16 -3.70
CA SER A 77 -14.84 -16.36 -3.17
C SER A 77 -13.35 -16.15 -3.02
N TYR A 78 -12.69 -15.55 -4.02
CA TYR A 78 -11.27 -15.22 -3.94
C TYR A 78 -10.98 -14.28 -2.76
N SER A 79 -11.76 -13.20 -2.62
CA SER A 79 -11.59 -12.23 -1.54
C SER A 79 -11.82 -12.85 -0.17
N MET A 80 -12.82 -13.72 -0.02
CA MET A 80 -13.16 -14.44 1.21
C MET A 80 -12.01 -15.33 1.67
N TRP A 81 -11.51 -16.23 0.81
CA TRP A 81 -10.44 -17.16 1.17
C TRP A 81 -9.13 -16.44 1.46
N ARG A 82 -8.75 -15.46 0.64
CA ARG A 82 -7.58 -14.62 0.91
C ARG A 82 -7.66 -13.95 2.29
N SER A 83 -8.83 -13.41 2.63
CA SER A 83 -9.02 -12.69 3.88
C SER A 83 -9.02 -13.61 5.10
N LEU A 84 -9.52 -14.83 4.97
CA LEU A 84 -9.40 -15.87 6.00
C LEU A 84 -7.93 -16.19 6.29
N PHE A 85 -7.14 -16.50 5.25
CA PHE A 85 -5.72 -16.79 5.42
C PHE A 85 -4.94 -15.59 6.00
N MET A 86 -5.26 -14.38 5.54
CA MET A 86 -4.69 -13.16 6.09
C MET A 86 -4.97 -13.01 7.59
N SER A 87 -6.20 -13.29 8.02
CA SER A 87 -6.59 -13.24 9.44
C SER A 87 -5.84 -14.27 10.26
N ILE A 88 -5.70 -15.50 9.75
CA ILE A 88 -4.98 -16.58 10.44
C ILE A 88 -3.50 -16.21 10.59
N VAL A 89 -2.83 -15.82 9.51
CA VAL A 89 -1.41 -15.44 9.51
C VAL A 89 -1.14 -14.29 10.49
N THR A 90 -1.98 -13.26 10.43
CA THR A 90 -1.80 -12.10 11.31
C THR A 90 -2.15 -12.38 12.76
N TYR A 91 -3.15 -13.21 13.03
CA TYR A 91 -3.46 -13.66 14.38
C TYR A 91 -2.29 -14.43 15.01
N LEU A 92 -1.67 -15.35 14.26
CA LEU A 92 -0.47 -16.06 14.71
C LEU A 92 0.68 -15.10 14.98
N SER A 93 0.90 -14.09 14.14
CA SER A 93 1.91 -13.06 14.35
C SER A 93 1.63 -12.23 15.62
N VAL A 94 0.37 -11.82 15.86
CA VAL A 94 -0.04 -11.12 17.08
C VAL A 94 0.28 -11.96 18.33
N ARG A 95 -0.05 -13.26 18.30
CA ARG A 95 0.19 -14.18 19.42
C ARG A 95 1.69 -14.38 19.66
N GLN A 96 2.49 -14.59 18.61
CA GLN A 96 3.95 -14.76 18.72
C GLN A 96 4.64 -13.53 19.31
N LYS A 97 4.16 -12.33 18.97
CA LYS A 97 4.70 -11.05 19.47
C LYS A 97 4.14 -10.66 20.84
N GLY A 98 3.25 -11.44 21.42
CA GLY A 98 2.60 -11.12 22.69
C GLY A 98 1.77 -9.83 22.65
N LEU A 99 1.31 -9.42 21.46
CA LEU A 99 0.53 -8.22 21.30
C LEU A 99 -0.91 -8.46 21.77
N TYR A 100 -1.47 -7.45 22.45
CA TYR A 100 -2.87 -7.43 22.82
C TYR A 100 -3.72 -6.92 21.66
N LEU A 101 -4.79 -7.65 21.31
CA LEU A 101 -5.76 -7.18 20.33
C LEU A 101 -6.55 -6.02 20.90
N THR A 102 -6.23 -4.80 20.47
CA THR A 102 -6.92 -3.58 20.90
C THR A 102 -8.40 -3.68 20.57
N PRO A 103 -9.31 -3.63 21.56
CA PRO A 103 -10.74 -3.66 21.30
C PRO A 103 -11.17 -2.47 20.45
N PHE A 104 -12.24 -2.64 19.65
CA PHE A 104 -12.79 -1.55 18.85
C PHE A 104 -13.18 -0.31 19.68
N SER A 105 -13.58 -0.52 20.93
CA SER A 105 -13.92 0.56 21.87
C SER A 105 -12.75 1.51 22.13
N GLU A 106 -11.51 1.01 22.14
CA GLU A 106 -10.29 1.76 22.45
C GLU A 106 -9.69 2.46 21.22
N VAL A 107 -10.19 2.18 20.02
CA VAL A 107 -9.73 2.84 18.79
C VAL A 107 -10.13 4.31 18.82
N LYS A 108 -9.15 5.23 18.74
CA LYS A 108 -9.37 6.67 18.81
C LYS A 108 -10.25 7.20 17.67
N ARG A 109 -10.02 6.73 16.45
CA ARG A 109 -10.68 7.22 15.22
C ARG A 109 -11.53 6.13 14.57
N LYS A 110 -12.63 5.76 15.22
CA LYS A 110 -13.50 4.63 14.82
C LYS A 110 -13.96 4.69 13.37
N THR A 111 -14.38 5.86 12.89
CA THR A 111 -14.85 6.04 11.50
C THR A 111 -13.74 5.68 10.49
N TRP A 112 -12.52 6.19 10.69
CA TRP A 112 -11.39 5.89 9.81
C TRP A 112 -10.93 4.44 9.92
N PHE A 113 -11.08 3.84 11.09
CA PHE A 113 -10.82 2.41 11.26
C PHE A 113 -11.80 1.55 10.45
N ILE A 114 -13.11 1.90 10.46
CA ILE A 114 -14.12 1.23 9.62
C ILE A 114 -13.80 1.44 8.13
N VAL A 115 -13.49 2.67 7.72
CA VAL A 115 -13.06 2.97 6.33
C VAL A 115 -11.86 2.11 5.94
N ARG A 116 -10.89 1.94 6.82
CA ARG A 116 -9.70 1.12 6.60
C ARG A 116 -10.03 -0.36 6.48
N THR A 117 -10.88 -0.91 7.34
CA THR A 117 -11.19 -2.34 7.40
C THR A 117 -12.23 -2.75 6.38
N ALA A 118 -13.43 -2.19 6.43
CA ALA A 118 -14.52 -2.54 5.52
C ALA A 118 -14.30 -1.98 4.09
N GLY A 119 -13.78 -0.75 3.99
CA GLY A 119 -13.44 -0.15 2.69
C GLY A 119 -12.42 -0.99 1.90
N ASN A 120 -11.50 -1.67 2.60
CA ASN A 120 -10.51 -2.54 1.95
C ASN A 120 -11.16 -3.70 1.18
N TYR A 121 -12.27 -4.26 1.68
CA TYR A 121 -13.02 -5.31 0.97
C TYR A 121 -13.51 -4.81 -0.38
N PHE A 122 -14.23 -3.69 -0.40
CA PHE A 122 -14.78 -3.12 -1.63
C PHE A 122 -13.68 -2.64 -2.58
N CYS A 123 -12.62 -2.03 -2.03
CA CYS A 123 -11.47 -1.61 -2.82
C CYS A 123 -10.83 -2.80 -3.56
N PHE A 124 -10.62 -3.91 -2.87
CA PHE A 124 -10.06 -5.12 -3.45
C PHE A 124 -11.02 -5.79 -4.44
N LEU A 125 -12.30 -5.87 -4.09
CA LEU A 125 -13.35 -6.42 -4.96
C LEU A 125 -13.44 -5.63 -6.28
N PHE A 126 -13.49 -4.30 -6.20
CA PHE A 126 -13.55 -3.45 -7.40
C PHE A 126 -12.31 -3.60 -8.28
N TYR A 127 -11.13 -3.79 -7.67
CA TYR A 127 -9.92 -4.06 -8.43
C TYR A 127 -9.97 -5.39 -9.17
N ILE A 128 -10.44 -6.46 -8.53
CA ILE A 128 -10.60 -7.77 -9.19
C ILE A 128 -11.62 -7.69 -10.31
N ILE A 129 -12.78 -7.07 -10.07
CA ILE A 129 -13.81 -6.89 -11.09
C ILE A 129 -13.23 -6.10 -12.28
N ALA A 130 -12.51 -5.00 -12.03
CA ALA A 130 -11.85 -4.26 -13.10
C ALA A 130 -10.89 -5.13 -13.93
N LEU A 131 -10.14 -6.04 -13.29
CA LEU A 131 -9.24 -6.98 -13.96
C LEU A 131 -9.95 -8.03 -14.82
N LEU A 132 -11.25 -8.29 -14.60
CA LEU A 132 -12.04 -9.17 -15.47
C LEU A 132 -12.42 -8.49 -16.78
N TYR A 133 -12.62 -7.16 -16.74
CA TYR A 133 -13.05 -6.38 -17.89
C TYR A 133 -11.92 -5.65 -18.61
N LEU A 134 -10.84 -5.34 -17.89
CA LEU A 134 -9.67 -4.62 -18.42
C LEU A 134 -8.41 -5.48 -18.31
N ARG A 135 -7.42 -5.14 -19.13
CA ARG A 135 -6.09 -5.76 -19.04
C ARG A 135 -5.37 -5.30 -17.75
N THR A 136 -4.41 -6.10 -17.29
CA THR A 136 -3.68 -5.82 -16.05
C THR A 136 -2.90 -4.51 -16.12
N SER A 137 -2.24 -4.24 -17.24
CA SER A 137 -1.50 -3.01 -17.47
C SER A 137 -2.43 -1.79 -17.44
N THR A 138 -3.59 -1.84 -18.13
CA THR A 138 -4.60 -0.78 -18.14
C THR A 138 -5.13 -0.52 -16.73
N THR A 139 -5.54 -1.58 -16.02
CA THR A 139 -6.04 -1.46 -14.65
C THR A 139 -4.99 -0.88 -13.70
N SER A 140 -3.74 -1.34 -13.80
CA SER A 140 -2.64 -0.83 -12.97
C SER A 140 -2.28 0.63 -13.28
N CYS A 141 -2.36 1.03 -14.55
CA CYS A 141 -2.14 2.42 -14.94
C CYS A 141 -3.23 3.35 -14.40
N LEU A 142 -4.48 2.95 -14.52
CA LEU A 142 -5.59 3.74 -13.98
C LEU A 142 -5.54 3.78 -12.44
N ALA A 143 -5.18 2.68 -11.79
CA ALA A 143 -4.93 2.62 -10.34
C ALA A 143 -3.79 3.55 -9.91
N ALA A 144 -2.85 3.86 -10.81
CA ALA A 144 -1.79 4.83 -10.58
C ALA A 144 -2.29 6.28 -10.41
N ALA A 145 -3.58 6.56 -10.61
CA ALA A 145 -4.20 7.82 -10.23
C ALA A 145 -4.45 7.97 -8.71
N THR A 146 -4.34 6.89 -7.93
CA THR A 146 -4.51 6.91 -6.47
C THR A 146 -3.69 8.00 -5.74
N PRO A 147 -2.44 8.31 -6.09
CA PRO A 147 -1.67 9.39 -5.48
C PRO A 147 -2.34 10.75 -5.51
N PHE A 148 -3.12 11.07 -6.53
CA PHE A 148 -3.86 12.34 -6.58
C PHE A 148 -4.87 12.44 -5.43
N VAL A 149 -5.63 11.37 -5.20
CA VAL A 149 -6.61 11.32 -4.10
C VAL A 149 -5.91 11.42 -2.75
N ILE A 150 -4.80 10.70 -2.56
CA ILE A 150 -4.02 10.72 -1.32
C ILE A 150 -3.50 12.12 -1.01
N ILE A 151 -2.92 12.83 -1.99
CA ILE A 151 -2.38 14.16 -1.79
C ILE A 151 -3.49 15.16 -1.44
N ILE A 152 -4.61 15.13 -2.16
CA ILE A 152 -5.75 16.00 -1.84
C ILE A 152 -6.19 15.79 -0.39
N LEU A 153 -6.34 14.55 0.04
CA LEU A 153 -6.73 14.22 1.43
C LEU A 153 -5.67 14.63 2.45
N SER A 154 -4.38 14.43 2.15
CA SER A 154 -3.28 14.80 3.05
C SER A 154 -3.20 16.30 3.28
N VAL A 155 -3.29 17.09 2.21
CA VAL A 155 -3.25 18.54 2.29
C VAL A 155 -4.50 19.07 3.02
N TRP A 156 -5.67 18.52 2.70
CA TRP A 156 -6.94 19.03 3.25
C TRP A 156 -7.16 18.61 4.71
N LEU A 157 -6.93 17.34 5.05
CA LEU A 157 -7.26 16.77 6.36
C LEU A 157 -6.07 16.77 7.34
N LEU A 158 -4.86 16.47 6.88
CA LEU A 158 -3.65 16.46 7.73
C LEU A 158 -2.94 17.82 7.75
N LYS A 159 -3.35 18.76 6.89
CA LYS A 159 -2.68 20.07 6.73
C LYS A 159 -1.18 19.90 6.44
N GLU A 160 -0.81 18.81 5.74
CA GLU A 160 0.56 18.61 5.29
C GLU A 160 0.97 19.72 4.32
N ALA A 161 2.25 20.07 4.31
CA ALA A 161 2.77 21.06 3.38
C ALA A 161 2.63 20.57 1.94
N PHE A 162 1.95 21.35 1.11
CA PHE A 162 1.83 21.06 -0.31
C PHE A 162 3.11 21.43 -1.06
N TYR A 163 3.78 20.44 -1.61
CA TYR A 163 4.98 20.65 -2.40
C TYR A 163 4.67 20.46 -3.90
N MET A 164 4.72 21.54 -4.66
CA MET A 164 4.46 21.54 -6.11
C MET A 164 5.32 20.52 -6.87
N ARG A 165 6.51 20.24 -6.36
CA ARG A 165 7.40 19.21 -6.90
C ARG A 165 6.76 17.82 -6.93
N TYR A 166 5.98 17.44 -5.90
CA TYR A 166 5.30 16.14 -5.89
C TYR A 166 4.13 16.11 -6.87
N LEU A 167 3.41 17.23 -7.03
CA LEU A 167 2.35 17.33 -8.03
C LEU A 167 2.92 17.15 -9.45
N ILE A 168 4.01 17.85 -9.77
CA ILE A 168 4.69 17.70 -11.07
C ILE A 168 5.13 16.26 -11.26
N GLY A 169 5.71 15.64 -10.24
CA GLY A 169 6.12 14.25 -10.28
C GLY A 169 4.98 13.28 -10.52
N ILE A 170 3.84 13.50 -9.88
CA ILE A 170 2.63 12.70 -10.10
C ILE A 170 2.18 12.82 -11.57
N ILE A 171 2.13 14.04 -12.10
CA ILE A 171 1.76 14.27 -13.51
C ILE A 171 2.73 13.53 -14.45
N VAL A 172 4.03 13.68 -14.23
CA VAL A 172 5.07 13.01 -15.05
C VAL A 172 4.93 11.48 -14.96
N CYS A 173 4.77 10.92 -13.75
CA CYS A 173 4.59 9.49 -13.56
C CYS A 173 3.27 8.99 -14.15
N PHE A 174 2.19 9.77 -14.06
CA PHE A 174 0.91 9.44 -14.68
C PHE A 174 1.01 9.41 -16.21
N LEU A 175 1.68 10.40 -16.81
CA LEU A 175 1.95 10.42 -18.26
C LEU A 175 2.81 9.21 -18.66
N GLY A 176 3.87 8.89 -17.90
CA GLY A 176 4.68 7.70 -18.13
C GLY A 176 3.87 6.40 -18.08
N SER A 177 2.97 6.27 -17.09
CA SER A 177 2.07 5.13 -16.99
C SER A 177 1.06 5.08 -18.15
N ALA A 178 0.51 6.22 -18.55
CA ALA A 178 -0.41 6.32 -19.69
C ALA A 178 0.28 5.91 -21.01
N MET A 179 1.55 6.26 -21.21
CA MET A 179 2.33 5.85 -22.39
C MET A 179 2.48 4.32 -22.46
N ILE A 180 2.65 3.64 -21.34
CA ILE A 180 2.71 2.17 -21.26
C ILE A 180 1.37 1.55 -21.70
N VAL A 181 0.23 2.19 -21.37
CA VAL A 181 -1.10 1.65 -21.68
C VAL A 181 -1.56 1.92 -23.10
N LEU A 182 -1.22 3.09 -23.66
CA LEU A 182 -1.70 3.47 -25.00
C LEU A 182 -1.31 2.49 -26.10
N ASN A 183 -0.20 1.77 -25.92
CA ASN A 183 0.26 0.75 -26.87
C ASN A 183 -0.47 -0.58 -26.78
N GLU A 184 -1.23 -0.81 -25.75
CA GLU A 184 -1.95 -2.06 -25.55
C GLU A 184 -2.97 -2.34 -26.68
N LYS A 185 -3.50 -1.26 -27.30
CA LYS A 185 -4.43 -1.36 -28.44
C LYS A 185 -3.76 -1.91 -29.70
N HIS A 186 -2.44 -1.73 -29.87
CA HIS A 186 -1.72 -2.13 -31.09
C HIS A 186 -1.15 -3.55 -31.01
N GLY A 187 -1.06 -4.16 -29.82
CA GLY A 187 -0.50 -5.49 -29.59
C GLY A 187 -1.49 -6.66 -29.70
N SER A 188 -2.78 -6.37 -29.90
CA SER A 188 -3.85 -7.39 -29.90
C SER A 188 -4.03 -8.14 -31.22
N SER A 189 -3.07 -8.09 -32.14
CA SER A 189 -3.19 -8.71 -33.46
C SER A 189 -2.87 -10.20 -33.50
N ALA A 190 -2.88 -10.91 -32.38
CA ALA A 190 -2.68 -12.35 -32.42
C ALA A 190 -3.62 -13.04 -31.42
N SER A 191 -4.60 -13.73 -31.99
CA SER A 191 -5.51 -14.69 -31.39
C SER A 191 -6.66 -14.16 -30.53
N THR A 192 -7.83 -14.33 -31.08
CA THR A 192 -9.19 -14.13 -30.58
C THR A 192 -9.72 -12.70 -30.69
N GLU A 193 -10.43 -12.44 -31.78
CA GLU A 193 -11.41 -11.37 -31.98
C GLU A 193 -12.58 -11.53 -31.00
N GLU A 194 -12.37 -11.36 -29.71
CA GLU A 194 -13.46 -10.91 -28.86
C GLU A 194 -13.52 -9.39 -29.06
N LYS A 195 -14.48 -8.96 -29.87
CA LYS A 195 -14.97 -7.56 -29.89
C LYS A 195 -15.25 -7.20 -28.45
N THR A 196 -14.31 -6.55 -27.78
CA THR A 196 -14.50 -6.06 -26.41
C THR A 196 -15.62 -5.05 -26.48
N ASP A 197 -16.79 -5.43 -26.05
CA ASP A 197 -17.99 -4.62 -26.10
C ASP A 197 -17.70 -3.29 -25.35
N VAL A 198 -18.02 -2.16 -25.94
CA VAL A 198 -17.75 -0.83 -25.35
C VAL A 198 -18.34 -0.72 -23.93
N SER A 199 -19.46 -1.44 -23.68
CA SER A 199 -20.08 -1.52 -22.36
C SER A 199 -19.17 -2.18 -21.33
N ASN A 200 -18.43 -3.22 -21.68
CA ASN A 200 -17.48 -3.89 -20.80
C ASN A 200 -16.31 -2.98 -20.41
N ILE A 201 -15.81 -2.19 -21.35
CA ILE A 201 -14.76 -1.19 -21.07
C ILE A 201 -15.27 -0.14 -20.09
N ILE A 202 -16.47 0.38 -20.28
CA ILE A 202 -17.07 1.39 -19.39
C ILE A 202 -17.26 0.82 -17.98
N ILE A 203 -17.75 -0.42 -17.86
CA ILE A 203 -17.89 -1.10 -16.56
C ILE A 203 -16.52 -1.22 -15.87
N GLY A 204 -15.50 -1.70 -16.57
CA GLY A 204 -14.14 -1.81 -16.03
C GLY A 204 -13.58 -0.46 -15.58
N LEU A 205 -13.78 0.60 -16.37
CA LEU A 205 -13.37 1.97 -16.01
C LEU A 205 -14.09 2.48 -14.77
N LEU A 206 -15.39 2.21 -14.64
CA LEU A 206 -16.16 2.59 -13.44
C LEU A 206 -15.59 1.92 -12.19
N PHE A 207 -15.37 0.60 -12.23
CA PHE A 207 -14.85 -0.15 -11.08
C PHE A 207 -13.42 0.27 -10.70
N VAL A 208 -12.54 0.51 -11.67
CA VAL A 208 -11.19 1.00 -11.33
C VAL A 208 -11.22 2.42 -10.77
N SER A 209 -12.13 3.29 -11.22
CA SER A 209 -12.29 4.63 -10.65
C SER A 209 -12.76 4.58 -9.20
N CYS A 210 -13.73 3.73 -8.88
CA CYS A 210 -14.15 3.47 -7.50
C CYS A 210 -13.01 2.89 -6.66
N HIS A 211 -12.21 1.96 -7.21
CA HIS A 211 -11.02 1.43 -6.56
C HIS A 211 -10.02 2.53 -6.21
N VAL A 212 -9.72 3.45 -7.13
CA VAL A 212 -8.78 4.57 -6.94
C VAL A 212 -9.18 5.45 -5.77
N VAL A 213 -10.46 5.85 -5.72
CA VAL A 213 -10.99 6.67 -4.62
C VAL A 213 -10.90 5.95 -3.28
N LEU A 214 -11.36 4.71 -3.23
CA LEU A 214 -11.31 3.90 -1.99
C LEU A 214 -9.88 3.62 -1.56
N CYS A 215 -8.98 3.30 -2.48
CA CYS A 215 -7.57 3.06 -2.18
C CYS A 215 -6.90 4.29 -1.58
N GLY A 216 -7.21 5.49 -2.10
CA GLY A 216 -6.76 6.75 -1.53
C GLY A 216 -7.25 6.96 -0.10
N LEU A 217 -8.56 6.77 0.14
CA LEU A 217 -9.17 6.88 1.47
C LEU A 217 -8.57 5.87 2.47
N ILE A 218 -8.35 4.63 2.03
CA ILE A 218 -7.78 3.55 2.86
C ILE A 218 -6.33 3.87 3.23
N THR A 219 -5.52 4.32 2.28
CA THR A 219 -4.11 4.69 2.53
C THR A 219 -4.02 5.86 3.49
N PHE A 220 -4.92 6.83 3.34
CA PHE A 220 -5.04 7.95 4.28
C PHE A 220 -5.45 7.47 5.68
N ALA A 221 -6.49 6.63 5.79
CA ALA A 221 -6.93 6.03 7.04
C ALA A 221 -5.82 5.23 7.72
N GLN A 222 -5.03 4.48 6.95
CA GLN A 222 -3.86 3.75 7.42
C GLN A 222 -2.83 4.67 8.10
N LYS A 223 -2.50 5.80 7.48
CA LYS A 223 -1.59 6.79 8.09
C LYS A 223 -2.12 7.29 9.42
N LEU A 224 -3.43 7.56 9.51
CA LEU A 224 -4.05 7.97 10.77
C LEU A 224 -3.92 6.89 11.85
N MET A 225 -4.12 5.61 11.50
CA MET A 225 -3.96 4.50 12.43
C MET A 225 -2.50 4.35 12.89
N VAL A 226 -1.53 4.55 11.99
CA VAL A 226 -0.10 4.55 12.33
C VAL A 226 0.24 5.71 13.29
N ILE A 227 -0.33 6.90 13.09
CA ILE A 227 -0.17 8.06 13.99
C ILE A 227 -0.79 7.75 15.37
N ASP A 228 -1.93 7.07 15.40
CA ASP A 228 -2.61 6.69 16.65
C ASP A 228 -1.89 5.55 17.41
N GLY A 229 -0.82 4.99 16.83
CA GLY A 229 0.02 3.96 17.44
C GLY A 229 -0.49 2.53 17.25
N LEU A 230 -1.51 2.28 16.41
CA LEU A 230 -1.94 0.93 16.10
C LEU A 230 -0.82 0.19 15.33
N THR A 231 -0.48 -1.00 15.81
CA THR A 231 0.52 -1.85 15.14
C THR A 231 -0.04 -2.41 13.82
N THR A 232 0.84 -2.69 12.88
CA THR A 232 0.48 -3.26 11.57
C THR A 232 -0.31 -4.55 11.72
N GLU A 233 0.12 -5.43 12.63
CA GLU A 233 -0.51 -6.73 12.88
C GLU A 233 -1.98 -6.59 13.27
N ILE A 234 -2.28 -5.64 14.17
CA ILE A 234 -3.65 -5.38 14.61
C ILE A 234 -4.49 -4.83 13.45
N GLN A 235 -3.95 -3.86 12.71
CA GLN A 235 -4.64 -3.28 11.54
C GLN A 235 -4.97 -4.35 10.49
N VAL A 236 -3.99 -5.20 10.15
CA VAL A 236 -4.15 -6.25 9.13
C VAL A 236 -5.08 -7.36 9.61
N PHE A 237 -5.01 -7.73 10.90
CA PHE A 237 -5.93 -8.70 11.49
C PHE A 237 -7.39 -8.27 11.36
N TYR A 238 -7.71 -7.07 11.81
CA TYR A 238 -9.09 -6.56 11.71
C TYR A 238 -9.55 -6.37 10.27
N THR A 239 -8.64 -5.94 9.38
CA THR A 239 -8.94 -5.85 7.95
C THR A 239 -9.27 -7.24 7.38
N GLY A 240 -8.46 -8.26 7.68
CA GLY A 240 -8.71 -9.62 7.24
C GLY A 240 -10.01 -10.18 7.79
N PHE A 241 -10.22 -10.04 9.09
CA PHE A 241 -11.42 -10.54 9.75
C PHE A 241 -12.70 -9.89 9.23
N THR A 242 -12.72 -8.57 9.09
CA THR A 242 -13.86 -7.83 8.52
C THR A 242 -14.11 -8.25 7.07
N ASN A 243 -13.06 -8.36 6.26
CA ASN A 243 -13.16 -8.74 4.86
C ASN A 243 -13.62 -10.21 4.70
N TRP A 244 -13.23 -11.08 5.62
CA TRP A 244 -13.71 -12.46 5.64
C TRP A 244 -15.21 -12.54 5.92
N ILE A 245 -15.71 -11.81 6.92
CA ILE A 245 -17.14 -11.74 7.24
C ILE A 245 -17.93 -11.20 6.04
N LEU A 246 -17.50 -10.08 5.46
CA LEU A 246 -18.14 -9.51 4.27
C LEU A 246 -18.08 -10.49 3.10
N GLY A 247 -16.95 -11.16 2.89
CA GLY A 247 -16.80 -12.18 1.86
C GLY A 247 -17.79 -13.34 2.02
N ILE A 248 -18.00 -13.84 3.24
CA ILE A 248 -19.02 -14.87 3.52
C ILE A 248 -20.40 -14.37 3.11
N ILE A 249 -20.79 -13.16 3.54
CA ILE A 249 -22.10 -12.59 3.22
C ILE A 249 -22.32 -12.54 1.70
N PHE A 250 -21.35 -12.00 0.96
CA PHE A 250 -21.45 -11.88 -0.50
C PHE A 250 -21.39 -13.24 -1.21
N CYS A 251 -20.61 -14.22 -0.72
CA CYS A 251 -20.60 -15.58 -1.25
C CYS A 251 -21.94 -16.29 -1.02
N PHE A 252 -22.62 -16.05 0.10
CA PHE A 252 -23.99 -16.56 0.32
C PHE A 252 -24.98 -15.97 -0.68
N VAL A 253 -24.90 -14.67 -0.95
CA VAL A 253 -25.77 -14.01 -1.94
C VAL A 253 -25.52 -14.57 -3.36
N GLU A 254 -24.24 -14.83 -3.68
CA GLU A 254 -23.83 -15.34 -4.99
C GLU A 254 -24.05 -16.87 -5.13
N GLY A 255 -24.17 -17.57 -4.01
CA GLY A 255 -24.27 -19.04 -3.97
C GLY A 255 -22.98 -19.76 -4.37
N ASN A 256 -21.84 -19.07 -4.37
CA ASN A 256 -20.57 -19.60 -4.85
C ASN A 256 -19.46 -19.49 -3.78
N PHE A 257 -19.16 -20.64 -3.15
CA PHE A 257 -18.05 -20.79 -2.19
C PHE A 257 -16.84 -21.52 -2.78
N GLY A 258 -16.80 -21.67 -4.12
CA GLY A 258 -15.85 -22.52 -4.82
C GLY A 258 -14.44 -22.49 -4.23
N MET A 259 -13.89 -23.69 -4.01
CA MET A 259 -12.54 -23.87 -3.49
C MET A 259 -11.86 -25.02 -4.20
N ASN A 260 -10.68 -24.79 -4.72
CA ASN A 260 -9.80 -25.85 -5.21
C ASN A 260 -8.37 -25.65 -4.69
N LEU A 261 -7.51 -26.63 -4.88
CA LEU A 261 -6.14 -26.60 -4.38
C LEU A 261 -5.34 -25.38 -4.91
N TRP A 262 -5.52 -25.03 -6.18
CA TRP A 262 -4.87 -23.86 -6.77
C TRP A 262 -5.33 -22.56 -6.12
N MET A 263 -6.61 -22.44 -5.84
CA MET A 263 -7.14 -21.28 -5.14
C MET A 263 -6.54 -21.13 -3.74
N ILE A 264 -6.42 -22.24 -2.99
CA ILE A 264 -5.79 -22.22 -1.67
C ILE A 264 -4.38 -21.69 -1.78
N ILE A 265 -3.56 -22.22 -2.69
CA ILE A 265 -2.17 -21.82 -2.86
C ILE A 265 -2.06 -20.34 -3.23
N VAL A 266 -2.84 -19.89 -4.21
CA VAL A 266 -2.77 -18.50 -4.71
C VAL A 266 -3.31 -17.51 -3.68
N THR A 267 -4.43 -17.80 -3.02
CA THR A 267 -5.01 -16.92 -2.00
C THR A 267 -4.17 -16.87 -0.74
N PHE A 268 -3.56 -17.99 -0.32
CA PHE A 268 -2.60 -18.01 0.78
C PHE A 268 -1.35 -17.19 0.43
N GLY A 269 -0.77 -17.39 -0.75
CA GLY A 269 0.36 -16.58 -1.23
C GLY A 269 0.02 -15.10 -1.27
N ASN A 270 -1.17 -14.74 -1.77
CA ASN A 270 -1.63 -13.35 -1.80
C ASN A 270 -1.86 -12.77 -0.40
N ALA A 271 -2.32 -13.59 0.57
CA ALA A 271 -2.45 -13.17 1.97
C ALA A 271 -1.10 -12.83 2.61
N LEU A 272 -0.06 -13.65 2.35
CA LEU A 272 1.31 -13.38 2.81
C LEU A 272 1.86 -12.09 2.17
N VAL A 273 1.69 -11.94 0.86
CA VAL A 273 2.11 -10.74 0.13
C VAL A 273 1.41 -9.50 0.68
N PHE A 274 0.12 -9.58 0.98
CA PHE A 274 -0.61 -8.48 1.61
C PHE A 274 -0.03 -8.13 2.98
N TYR A 275 0.24 -9.12 3.84
CA TYR A 275 0.80 -8.90 5.16
C TYR A 275 2.17 -8.20 5.10
N PHE A 276 3.10 -8.72 4.30
CA PHE A 276 4.43 -8.13 4.17
C PHE A 276 4.40 -6.77 3.47
N GLY A 277 3.60 -6.62 2.41
CA GLY A 277 3.42 -5.34 1.72
C GLY A 277 2.90 -4.26 2.67
N GLN A 278 1.92 -4.62 3.51
CA GLN A 278 1.37 -3.73 4.52
C GLN A 278 2.41 -3.37 5.60
N MET A 279 3.18 -4.33 6.07
CA MET A 279 4.23 -4.11 7.06
C MET A 279 5.28 -3.10 6.55
N PHE A 280 5.77 -3.26 5.32
CA PHE A 280 6.73 -2.32 4.74
C PHE A 280 6.11 -0.96 4.43
N THR A 281 4.84 -0.91 4.05
CA THR A 281 4.09 0.35 3.88
C THR A 281 4.00 1.12 5.20
N ASP A 282 3.65 0.45 6.31
CA ASP A 282 3.57 1.10 7.63
C ASP A 282 4.94 1.57 8.12
N LEU A 283 6.01 0.78 7.89
CA LEU A 283 7.38 1.19 8.21
C LEU A 283 7.80 2.44 7.43
N ALA A 284 7.39 2.55 6.16
CA ALA A 284 7.61 3.74 5.36
C ALA A 284 6.81 4.93 5.90
N LEU A 285 5.49 4.76 6.08
CA LEU A 285 4.58 5.81 6.55
C LEU A 285 4.89 6.29 7.97
N LYS A 286 5.50 5.48 8.82
CA LYS A 286 5.97 5.87 10.15
C LYS A 286 7.10 6.91 10.09
N ASN A 287 7.89 6.91 9.03
CA ASN A 287 9.11 7.69 8.91
C ASN A 287 9.07 8.75 7.80
N MET A 288 7.96 8.85 7.05
CA MET A 288 7.78 9.84 6.01
C MET A 288 6.32 10.30 5.90
N ASP A 289 6.11 11.48 5.32
CA ASP A 289 4.78 12.03 5.07
C ASP A 289 4.07 11.25 3.98
N VAL A 290 2.73 11.27 3.99
CA VAL A 290 1.91 10.57 2.99
C VAL A 290 2.11 11.17 1.61
N SER A 291 2.25 12.49 1.52
CA SER A 291 2.54 13.20 0.28
C SER A 291 3.87 12.79 -0.36
N LYS A 292 4.87 12.42 0.45
CA LYS A 292 6.15 11.89 -0.01
C LYS A 292 6.08 10.40 -0.36
N PHE A 293 5.26 9.63 0.35
CA PHE A 293 5.03 8.20 0.09
C PHE A 293 4.25 7.97 -1.21
N SER A 294 3.23 8.78 -1.44
CA SER A 294 2.27 8.62 -2.53
C SER A 294 2.91 8.41 -3.92
N PRO A 295 3.92 9.19 -4.36
CA PRO A 295 4.56 8.97 -5.66
C PRO A 295 5.26 7.61 -5.81
N THR A 296 5.63 6.94 -4.72
CA THR A 296 6.33 5.64 -4.81
C THR A 296 5.43 4.54 -5.38
N SER A 297 4.09 4.69 -5.32
CA SER A 297 3.16 3.72 -5.90
C SER A 297 3.31 3.54 -7.42
N TYR A 298 3.86 4.52 -8.14
CA TYR A 298 4.16 4.36 -9.56
C TYR A 298 5.23 3.30 -9.84
N VAL A 299 6.13 3.06 -8.87
CA VAL A 299 7.12 1.99 -8.95
C VAL A 299 6.45 0.61 -9.00
N GLN A 300 5.28 0.47 -8.35
CA GLN A 300 4.47 -0.74 -8.47
C GLN A 300 4.05 -1.00 -9.91
N THR A 301 3.59 0.03 -10.63
CA THR A 301 3.18 -0.09 -12.04
C THR A 301 4.33 -0.59 -12.90
N LEU A 302 5.56 -0.08 -12.66
CA LEU A 302 6.75 -0.54 -13.35
C LEU A 302 7.04 -2.02 -13.08
N PHE A 303 6.97 -2.48 -11.84
CA PHE A 303 7.17 -3.88 -11.50
C PHE A 303 6.08 -4.78 -12.08
N VAL A 304 4.81 -4.35 -12.01
CA VAL A 304 3.69 -5.09 -12.65
C VAL A 304 3.93 -5.24 -14.13
N PHE A 305 4.36 -4.18 -14.79
CA PHE A 305 4.70 -4.21 -16.21
C PHE A 305 5.83 -5.22 -16.52
N LEU A 306 6.95 -5.16 -15.79
CA LEU A 306 8.06 -6.09 -15.93
C LEU A 306 7.62 -7.56 -15.72
N PHE A 307 6.82 -7.82 -14.68
CA PHE A 307 6.29 -9.16 -14.43
C PHE A 307 5.31 -9.62 -15.51
N SER A 308 4.50 -8.71 -16.05
CA SER A 308 3.58 -9.01 -17.15
C SER A 308 4.33 -9.45 -18.40
N LEU A 309 5.46 -8.82 -18.69
CA LEU A 309 6.35 -9.24 -19.79
C LEU A 309 6.95 -10.61 -19.54
N MET A 310 7.53 -10.82 -18.35
CA MET A 310 8.26 -12.06 -18.04
C MET A 310 7.35 -13.28 -17.89
N ILE A 311 6.16 -13.10 -17.29
CA ILE A 311 5.26 -14.22 -16.92
C ILE A 311 4.20 -14.44 -17.99
N PHE A 312 3.64 -13.35 -18.56
CA PHE A 312 2.54 -13.44 -19.53
C PHE A 312 2.99 -13.27 -20.98
N GLY A 313 4.29 -13.03 -21.25
CA GLY A 313 4.85 -12.91 -22.59
C GLY A 313 4.31 -11.71 -23.39
N GLU A 314 3.91 -10.64 -22.70
CA GLU A 314 3.41 -9.43 -23.36
C GLU A 314 4.53 -8.79 -24.20
N LYS A 315 4.21 -8.23 -25.39
CA LYS A 315 5.20 -7.62 -26.28
C LYS A 315 5.67 -6.26 -25.77
N PHE A 316 6.93 -5.96 -25.93
CA PHE A 316 7.58 -4.69 -25.53
C PHE A 316 7.51 -3.67 -26.67
N TYR A 317 7.08 -2.45 -26.36
CA TYR A 317 7.04 -1.35 -27.32
C TYR A 317 7.95 -0.20 -26.86
N PHE A 318 8.40 0.63 -27.80
CA PHE A 318 9.28 1.77 -27.50
C PHE A 318 8.67 2.75 -26.47
N THR A 319 7.36 2.98 -26.52
CA THR A 319 6.65 3.84 -25.55
C THR A 319 6.67 3.28 -24.15
N ASP A 320 6.75 1.94 -23.97
CA ASP A 320 6.86 1.30 -22.67
C ASP A 320 8.21 1.63 -22.03
N ILE A 321 9.28 1.66 -22.84
CA ILE A 321 10.61 2.06 -22.38
C ILE A 321 10.61 3.53 -21.96
N VAL A 322 10.03 4.41 -22.76
CA VAL A 322 9.96 5.85 -22.48
C VAL A 322 9.11 6.11 -21.23
N GLY A 323 7.94 5.47 -21.11
CA GLY A 323 7.07 5.58 -19.94
C GLY A 323 7.76 5.10 -18.67
N SER A 324 8.43 3.95 -18.73
CA SER A 324 9.20 3.40 -17.60
C SER A 324 10.35 4.33 -17.19
N PHE A 325 11.06 4.89 -18.17
CA PHE A 325 12.15 5.83 -17.91
C PHE A 325 11.66 7.10 -17.21
N LEU A 326 10.52 7.66 -17.61
CA LEU A 326 9.91 8.81 -16.95
C LEU A 326 9.60 8.53 -15.48
N ILE A 327 8.99 7.37 -15.18
CA ILE A 327 8.68 6.96 -13.80
C ILE A 327 9.96 6.82 -12.97
N VAL A 328 10.95 6.08 -13.48
CA VAL A 328 12.21 5.83 -12.75
C VAL A 328 13.00 7.12 -12.53
N SER A 329 13.10 7.97 -13.54
CA SER A 329 13.85 9.24 -13.48
C SER A 329 13.31 10.15 -12.38
N PHE A 330 12.00 10.26 -12.23
CA PHE A 330 11.38 11.05 -11.16
C PHE A 330 11.72 10.50 -9.77
N HIS A 331 11.69 9.18 -9.58
CA HIS A 331 12.00 8.57 -8.29
C HIS A 331 13.49 8.71 -7.95
N LEU A 332 14.38 8.53 -8.92
CA LEU A 332 15.82 8.76 -8.74
C LEU A 332 16.10 10.22 -8.40
N TYR A 333 15.47 11.17 -9.08
CA TYR A 333 15.60 12.60 -8.78
C TYR A 333 15.15 12.93 -7.34
N ASN A 334 14.03 12.36 -6.87
CA ASN A 334 13.56 12.57 -5.51
C ASN A 334 14.46 11.91 -4.46
N ALA A 335 15.00 10.73 -4.75
CA ALA A 335 15.94 10.05 -3.86
C ALA A 335 17.28 10.80 -3.74
N TYR A 336 17.75 11.39 -4.85
CA TYR A 336 19.02 12.13 -4.89
C TYR A 336 18.92 13.51 -4.22
N LYS A 337 17.83 14.24 -4.45
CA LYS A 337 17.62 15.59 -3.93
C LYS A 337 16.49 15.62 -2.90
N PRO A 338 16.73 15.16 -1.67
CA PRO A 338 15.71 15.26 -0.63
C PRO A 338 15.31 16.72 -0.42
N ILE A 339 14.02 16.96 -0.19
CA ILE A 339 13.55 18.32 0.09
C ILE A 339 14.18 18.75 1.40
N ARG A 340 15.07 19.74 1.36
CA ARG A 340 15.46 20.49 2.54
C ARG A 340 14.15 21.00 3.15
N SER A 341 13.82 20.53 4.34
CA SER A 341 12.77 21.16 5.14
C SER A 341 13.18 22.63 5.23
N SER A 342 12.42 23.53 4.61
CA SER A 342 12.55 24.96 4.86
C SER A 342 12.44 25.10 6.36
N GLY A 343 13.57 25.40 7.00
CA GLY A 343 13.60 25.61 8.41
C GLY A 343 12.49 26.59 8.75
N SER A 344 11.68 26.21 9.70
CA SER A 344 10.73 27.03 10.38
C SER A 344 11.37 28.38 10.72
N ASN A 345 11.23 29.34 9.83
CA ASN A 345 11.21 30.74 10.22
C ASN A 345 9.76 31.04 10.60
N LYS A 346 9.42 30.78 11.85
CA LYS A 346 8.44 31.55 12.65
C LYS A 346 8.68 31.21 14.12
#